data_a6f7d432f150d582e44db9c4e0c668ba
#
_entry.id   a6f7d432f150d582e44db9c4e0c668ba
#
_cell.length_a   1.000
_cell.length_b   1.000
_cell.length_c   1.000
_cell.angle_alpha   90.00
_cell.angle_beta   90.00
_cell.angle_gamma   90.00
#
_symmetry.space_group_name_H-M   'P 1'
#
loop_
_entity.id
_entity.type
_entity.pdbx_description
1 polymer ?
#
loop_
_entity_poly.entity_id
_entity_poly.type
_entity_poly.pdbx_seq_one_letter_code
_entity_poly.pdbx_strand_id
1 'polypeptide(L)'
;WEIDEERWNSTIMSNLGVTANTSRAFLSHASTRGSGSLVLVGSTAGVYGEAGHSDYAAAKGAITTGLLLSLKNEVSHLGSVRVNAVAPGWTLTQKKVETGLDEGVMERAKSTMALKKLATPNDVAMAIISLSSEEVSGHITGQVIEVAGGMEGRLV
;
A
#
# COMPACT_ATOMS: atom_id res chain seq x y z
N TRP A 1 19.58 -8.35 -7.40
CA TRP A 1 20.29 -9.64 -7.26
C TRP A 1 21.41 -9.58 -6.21
N GLU A 2 21.79 -8.40 -5.74
CA GLU A 2 22.84 -8.17 -4.71
C GLU A 2 22.27 -8.16 -3.29
N ILE A 3 20.95 -8.28 -3.14
CA ILE A 3 20.31 -8.36 -1.83
C ILE A 3 20.60 -9.73 -1.22
N ASP A 4 21.22 -9.75 -0.04
CA ASP A 4 21.46 -10.97 0.71
C ASP A 4 20.19 -11.59 1.29
N GLU A 5 20.28 -12.84 1.71
CA GLU A 5 19.14 -13.61 2.22
C GLU A 5 18.58 -13.02 3.53
N GLU A 6 19.42 -12.48 4.40
CA GLU A 6 18.98 -11.90 5.67
C GLU A 6 18.14 -10.65 5.43
N ARG A 7 18.60 -9.72 4.60
CA ARG A 7 17.84 -8.54 4.21
C ARG A 7 16.53 -8.92 3.51
N TRP A 8 16.60 -9.88 2.56
CA TRP A 8 15.41 -10.37 1.86
C TRP A 8 14.35 -10.88 2.85
N ASN A 9 14.72 -11.82 3.71
CA ASN A 9 13.80 -12.43 4.68
C ASN A 9 13.25 -11.40 5.66
N SER A 10 14.10 -10.51 6.18
CA SER A 10 13.70 -9.43 7.10
C SER A 10 12.69 -8.49 6.44
N THR A 11 12.92 -8.07 5.19
CA THR A 11 12.02 -7.18 4.46
C THR A 11 10.67 -7.85 4.16
N ILE A 12 10.67 -9.11 3.70
CA ILE A 12 9.44 -9.87 3.48
C ILE A 12 8.64 -10.01 4.78
N MET A 13 9.28 -10.38 5.88
CA MET A 13 8.59 -10.58 7.15
C MET A 13 8.06 -9.27 7.75
N SER A 14 8.83 -8.19 7.70
CA SER A 14 8.42 -6.89 8.25
C SER A 14 7.33 -6.19 7.43
N ASN A 15 7.15 -6.55 6.18
CA ASN A 15 6.10 -5.99 5.31
C ASN A 15 4.95 -6.98 5.08
N LEU A 16 5.18 -8.06 4.34
CA LEU A 16 4.14 -9.02 3.99
C LEU A 16 3.70 -9.86 5.19
N GLY A 17 4.65 -10.38 5.98
CA GLY A 17 4.35 -11.20 7.16
C GLY A 17 3.52 -10.46 8.20
N VAL A 18 3.91 -9.22 8.53
CA VAL A 18 3.14 -8.37 9.47
C VAL A 18 1.75 -8.08 8.91
N THR A 19 1.64 -7.73 7.62
CA THR A 19 0.34 -7.45 6.98
C THR A 19 -0.56 -8.68 6.99
N ALA A 20 -0.05 -9.86 6.67
CA ALA A 20 -0.82 -11.11 6.69
C ALA A 20 -1.32 -11.46 8.11
N ASN A 21 -0.46 -11.30 9.13
CA ASN A 21 -0.82 -11.60 10.52
C ASN A 21 -1.87 -10.62 11.07
N THR A 22 -1.74 -9.33 10.80
CA THR A 22 -2.73 -8.32 11.22
C THR A 22 -4.05 -8.48 10.47
N SER A 23 -4.01 -8.81 9.18
CA SER A 23 -5.21 -9.12 8.38
C SER A 23 -5.96 -10.32 8.97
N ARG A 24 -5.25 -11.40 9.30
CA ARG A 24 -5.85 -12.59 9.93
C ARG A 24 -6.53 -12.25 11.25
N ALA A 25 -5.87 -11.49 12.11
CA ALA A 25 -6.45 -11.08 13.41
C ALA A 25 -7.70 -10.22 13.22
N PHE A 26 -7.67 -9.25 12.31
CA PHE A 26 -8.81 -8.40 11.99
C PHE A 26 -9.99 -9.22 11.43
N LEU A 27 -9.73 -10.06 10.43
CA LEU A 27 -10.78 -10.84 9.75
C LEU A 27 -11.39 -11.92 10.66
N SER A 28 -10.62 -12.51 11.56
CA SER A 28 -11.15 -13.36 12.63
C SER A 28 -12.19 -12.62 13.48
N HIS A 29 -11.95 -11.36 13.80
CA HIS A 29 -12.91 -10.54 14.54
C HIS A 29 -14.10 -10.11 13.66
N ALA A 30 -13.84 -9.65 12.45
CA ALA A 30 -14.87 -9.21 11.51
C ALA A 30 -15.85 -10.35 11.14
N SER A 31 -15.37 -11.60 11.07
CA SER A 31 -16.21 -12.78 10.78
C SER A 31 -17.32 -13.00 11.81
N THR A 32 -17.08 -12.65 13.07
CA THR A 32 -18.08 -12.75 14.14
C THR A 32 -19.09 -11.61 14.12
N ARG A 33 -18.73 -10.46 13.52
CA ARG A 33 -19.58 -9.28 13.43
C ARG A 33 -20.38 -9.19 12.14
N GLY A 34 -19.96 -9.89 11.09
CA GLY A 34 -20.55 -9.81 9.74
C GLY A 34 -20.32 -8.47 9.02
N SER A 35 -19.45 -7.61 9.57
CA SER A 35 -19.14 -6.30 8.96
C SER A 35 -17.72 -5.86 9.29
N GLY A 36 -17.10 -5.11 8.38
CA GLY A 36 -15.78 -4.54 8.57
C GLY A 36 -15.15 -4.04 7.28
N SER A 37 -14.18 -3.15 7.40
CA SER A 37 -13.37 -2.68 6.26
C SER A 37 -11.89 -2.83 6.60
N LEU A 38 -11.20 -3.65 5.82
CA LEU A 38 -9.75 -3.81 5.88
C LEU A 38 -9.11 -3.02 4.73
N VAL A 39 -8.22 -2.10 5.07
CA VAL A 39 -7.46 -1.35 4.07
C VAL A 39 -5.97 -1.68 4.21
N LEU A 40 -5.45 -2.40 3.23
CA LEU A 40 -4.03 -2.78 3.16
C LEU A 40 -3.19 -1.62 2.64
N VAL A 41 -1.93 -1.55 3.08
CA VAL A 41 -0.99 -0.52 2.59
C VAL A 41 0.10 -1.17 1.75
N GLY A 42 -0.06 -1.04 0.44
CA GLY A 42 0.92 -1.39 -0.57
C GLY A 42 1.98 -0.30 -0.78
N SER A 43 2.43 -0.17 -2.02
CA SER A 43 3.31 0.89 -2.51
C SER A 43 3.29 0.90 -4.03
N THR A 44 3.55 2.05 -4.66
CA THR A 44 3.85 2.11 -6.11
C THR A 44 5.09 1.30 -6.50
N ALA A 45 6.03 1.07 -5.57
CA ALA A 45 7.14 0.13 -5.79
C ALA A 45 6.66 -1.30 -6.07
N GLY A 46 5.54 -1.71 -5.48
CA GLY A 46 4.91 -3.02 -5.76
C GLY A 46 4.15 -3.09 -7.09
N VAL A 47 3.85 -1.93 -7.70
CA VAL A 47 3.16 -1.83 -9.00
C VAL A 47 4.16 -1.67 -10.14
N TYR A 48 5.12 -0.76 -9.98
CA TYR A 48 6.07 -0.35 -11.03
C TYR A 48 7.48 -0.91 -10.85
N GLY A 49 7.77 -1.51 -9.69
CA GLY A 49 9.14 -1.89 -9.30
C GLY A 49 9.93 -0.70 -8.75
N GLU A 50 11.03 -1.01 -8.05
CA GLU A 50 11.98 -0.01 -7.56
C GLU A 50 13.38 -0.60 -7.60
N ALA A 51 14.27 0.02 -8.38
CA ALA A 51 15.65 -0.45 -8.51
C ALA A 51 16.37 -0.43 -7.15
N GLY A 52 17.07 -1.52 -6.82
CA GLY A 52 17.77 -1.69 -5.54
C GLY A 52 16.88 -2.09 -4.34
N HIS A 53 15.55 -2.26 -4.57
CA HIS A 53 14.56 -2.60 -3.54
C HIS A 53 13.62 -3.73 -4.01
N SER A 54 14.16 -4.76 -4.70
CA SER A 54 13.34 -5.86 -5.21
C SER A 54 12.64 -6.65 -4.10
N ASP A 55 13.24 -6.77 -2.92
CA ASP A 55 12.68 -7.33 -1.70
C ASP A 55 11.41 -6.57 -1.24
N TYR A 56 11.51 -5.25 -1.14
CA TYR A 56 10.39 -4.38 -0.77
C TYR A 56 9.30 -4.36 -1.85
N ALA A 57 9.68 -4.22 -3.12
CA ALA A 57 8.76 -4.24 -4.25
C ALA A 57 7.99 -5.57 -4.32
N ALA A 58 8.67 -6.71 -4.13
CA ALA A 58 8.04 -8.03 -4.09
C ALA A 58 7.02 -8.14 -2.94
N ALA A 59 7.40 -7.70 -1.72
CA ALA A 59 6.49 -7.72 -0.56
C ALA A 59 5.26 -6.85 -0.79
N LYS A 60 5.43 -5.63 -1.30
CA LYS A 60 4.33 -4.68 -1.55
C LYS A 60 3.45 -5.09 -2.72
N GLY A 61 4.03 -5.68 -3.76
CA GLY A 61 3.28 -6.29 -4.87
C GLY A 61 2.44 -7.47 -4.39
N ALA A 62 3.00 -8.37 -3.58
CA ALA A 62 2.25 -9.49 -3.01
C ALA A 62 1.05 -9.04 -2.17
N ILE A 63 1.16 -7.91 -1.44
CA ILE A 63 0.05 -7.35 -0.67
C ILE A 63 -1.09 -6.87 -1.58
N THR A 64 -0.80 -6.14 -2.66
CA THR A 64 -1.80 -5.49 -3.51
C THR A 64 -2.40 -6.41 -4.56
N THR A 65 -1.72 -7.47 -4.94
CA THR A 65 -2.20 -8.44 -5.93
C THR A 65 -2.65 -9.75 -5.29
N GLY A 66 -1.75 -10.55 -4.76
CA GLY A 66 -2.08 -11.87 -4.23
C GLY A 66 -2.94 -11.82 -2.97
N LEU A 67 -2.45 -11.19 -1.90
CA LEU A 67 -3.11 -11.16 -0.60
C LEU A 67 -4.46 -10.45 -0.65
N LEU A 68 -4.51 -9.24 -1.19
CA LEU A 68 -5.74 -8.47 -1.35
C LEU A 68 -6.84 -9.27 -2.04
N LEU A 69 -6.53 -9.81 -3.22
CA LEU A 69 -7.52 -10.48 -4.05
C LEU A 69 -7.99 -11.82 -3.45
N SER A 70 -7.10 -12.54 -2.77
CA SER A 70 -7.49 -13.74 -2.02
C SER A 70 -8.41 -13.39 -0.86
N LEU A 71 -8.02 -12.44 -0.02
CA LEU A 71 -8.81 -12.07 1.17
C LEU A 71 -10.20 -11.54 0.79
N LYS A 72 -10.33 -10.68 -0.25
CA LYS A 72 -11.65 -10.20 -0.68
C LYS A 72 -12.58 -11.33 -1.14
N ASN A 73 -12.03 -12.38 -1.74
CA ASN A 73 -12.81 -13.56 -2.14
C ASN A 73 -13.18 -14.43 -0.92
N GLU A 74 -12.23 -14.63 0.00
CA GLU A 74 -12.44 -15.42 1.21
C GLU A 74 -13.53 -14.84 2.12
N VAL A 75 -13.64 -13.51 2.21
CA VAL A 75 -14.65 -12.85 3.06
C VAL A 75 -16.00 -12.62 2.37
N SER A 76 -16.18 -13.05 1.14
CA SER A 76 -17.41 -12.79 0.35
C SER A 76 -18.68 -13.33 1.00
N HIS A 77 -18.56 -14.35 1.87
CA HIS A 77 -19.68 -14.95 2.60
C HIS A 77 -19.97 -14.27 3.97
N LEU A 78 -19.16 -13.29 4.37
CA LEU A 78 -19.25 -12.64 5.70
C LEU A 78 -20.17 -11.42 5.73
N GLY A 79 -21.02 -11.21 4.73
CA GLY A 79 -21.92 -10.04 4.67
C GLY A 79 -21.20 -8.77 4.22
N SER A 80 -21.14 -7.74 5.07
CA SER A 80 -20.55 -6.43 4.74
C SER A 80 -19.06 -6.33 5.12
N VAL A 81 -18.25 -7.34 4.84
CA VAL A 81 -16.80 -7.29 5.03
C VAL A 81 -16.11 -6.94 3.71
N ARG A 82 -15.35 -5.86 3.69
CA ARG A 82 -14.66 -5.35 2.51
C ARG A 82 -13.14 -5.38 2.71
N VAL A 83 -12.40 -5.64 1.64
CA VAL A 83 -10.93 -5.62 1.65
C VAL A 83 -10.45 -4.80 0.46
N ASN A 84 -9.75 -3.71 0.72
CA ASN A 84 -9.17 -2.83 -0.29
C ASN A 84 -7.70 -2.53 0.04
N ALA A 85 -7.01 -1.82 -0.81
CA ALA A 85 -5.65 -1.36 -0.57
C ALA A 85 -5.45 0.08 -1.03
N VAL A 86 -4.48 0.76 -0.43
CA VAL A 86 -3.86 1.95 -0.98
C VAL A 86 -2.44 1.64 -1.39
N ALA A 87 -1.97 2.24 -2.48
CA ALA A 87 -0.59 2.15 -2.95
C ALA A 87 0.03 3.57 -2.96
N PRO A 88 0.62 4.02 -1.84
CA PRO A 88 1.29 5.31 -1.79
C PRO A 88 2.51 5.33 -2.70
N GLY A 89 2.71 6.49 -3.37
CA GLY A 89 3.95 6.83 -4.03
C GLY A 89 4.91 7.55 -3.09
N TRP A 90 5.74 8.44 -3.64
CA TRP A 90 6.66 9.24 -2.86
C TRP A 90 5.91 10.14 -1.88
N THR A 91 5.98 9.77 -0.61
CA THR A 91 5.31 10.47 0.49
C THR A 91 6.35 11.17 1.36
N LEU A 92 6.15 12.46 1.60
CA LEU A 92 6.99 13.30 2.46
C LEU A 92 6.65 13.03 3.92
N THR A 93 7.27 11.99 4.50
CA THR A 93 7.10 11.66 5.92
C THR A 93 8.00 12.55 6.80
N GLN A 94 7.62 12.71 8.07
CA GLN A 94 8.41 13.48 9.04
C GLN A 94 9.87 12.97 9.09
N LYS A 95 10.10 11.67 9.12
CA LYS A 95 11.44 11.09 9.08
C LYS A 95 12.26 11.54 7.88
N LYS A 96 11.66 11.57 6.69
CA LYS A 96 12.33 12.04 5.46
C LYS A 96 12.67 13.54 5.53
N VAL A 97 11.81 14.34 6.13
CA VAL A 97 12.07 15.77 6.35
C VAL A 97 13.24 15.97 7.31
N GLU A 98 13.26 15.24 8.42
CA GLU A 98 14.31 15.32 9.45
C GLU A 98 15.68 14.83 8.96
N THR A 99 15.71 13.78 8.11
CA THR A 99 16.97 13.25 7.56
C THR A 99 17.54 14.10 6.42
N GLY A 100 16.76 15.07 5.92
CA GLY A 100 17.12 15.88 4.75
C GLY A 100 17.01 15.07 3.45
N LEU A 101 16.11 15.46 2.58
CA LEU A 101 16.03 14.89 1.23
C LEU A 101 16.88 15.74 0.29
N ASP A 102 17.68 15.07 -0.53
CA ASP A 102 18.38 15.72 -1.63
C ASP A 102 17.37 16.33 -2.61
N GLU A 103 17.52 17.62 -2.92
CA GLU A 103 16.59 18.34 -3.82
C GLU A 103 16.52 17.71 -5.21
N GLY A 104 17.65 17.21 -5.73
CA GLY A 104 17.69 16.54 -7.02
C GLY A 104 16.91 15.21 -7.03
N VAL A 105 16.89 14.50 -5.89
CA VAL A 105 16.06 13.29 -5.73
C VAL A 105 14.59 13.68 -5.71
N MET A 106 14.22 14.74 -5.01
CA MET A 106 12.82 15.20 -4.96
C MET A 106 12.33 15.67 -6.33
N GLU A 107 13.13 16.41 -7.08
CA GLU A 107 12.76 16.87 -8.41
C GLU A 107 12.63 15.72 -9.41
N ARG A 108 13.52 14.73 -9.36
CA ARG A 108 13.37 13.50 -10.16
C ARG A 108 12.08 12.75 -9.81
N ALA A 109 11.76 12.61 -8.52
CA ALA A 109 10.50 11.97 -8.11
C ALA A 109 9.28 12.75 -8.64
N LYS A 110 9.26 14.08 -8.50
CA LYS A 110 8.18 14.94 -9.02
C LYS A 110 8.06 14.87 -10.55
N SER A 111 9.18 14.70 -11.27
CA SER A 111 9.15 14.61 -12.74
C SER A 111 8.33 13.42 -13.24
N THR A 112 8.26 12.34 -12.46
CA THR A 112 7.47 11.13 -12.77
C THR A 112 5.98 11.26 -12.48
N MET A 113 5.54 12.35 -11.84
CA MET A 113 4.17 12.57 -11.39
C MET A 113 3.46 13.62 -12.25
N ALA A 114 2.19 13.37 -12.58
CA ALA A 114 1.36 14.35 -13.26
C ALA A 114 1.14 15.62 -12.41
N LEU A 115 0.91 15.46 -11.10
CA LEU A 115 0.67 16.58 -10.17
C LEU A 115 1.93 17.36 -9.78
N LYS A 116 3.13 16.91 -10.15
CA LYS A 116 4.41 17.57 -9.82
C LYS A 116 4.61 17.93 -8.35
N LYS A 117 4.00 17.19 -7.44
CA LYS A 117 4.12 17.35 -5.98
C LYS A 117 4.20 16.00 -5.29
N LEU A 118 4.97 15.92 -4.21
CA LEU A 118 5.02 14.74 -3.36
C LEU A 118 3.72 14.63 -2.52
N ALA A 119 3.30 13.40 -2.25
CA ALA A 119 2.20 13.17 -1.33
C ALA A 119 2.61 13.50 0.12
N THR A 120 1.63 13.86 0.92
CA THR A 120 1.76 13.95 2.38
C THR A 120 1.17 12.71 3.06
N PRO A 121 1.52 12.41 4.32
CA PRO A 121 0.85 11.37 5.09
C PRO A 121 -0.67 11.56 5.16
N ASN A 122 -1.14 12.82 5.17
CA ASN A 122 -2.57 13.14 5.17
C ASN A 122 -3.26 12.73 3.86
N ASP A 123 -2.61 12.89 2.71
CA ASP A 123 -3.19 12.45 1.43
C ASP A 123 -3.46 10.94 1.45
N VAL A 124 -2.53 10.16 2.00
CA VAL A 124 -2.69 8.71 2.16
C VAL A 124 -3.78 8.37 3.18
N ALA A 125 -3.79 9.07 4.32
CA ALA A 125 -4.77 8.84 5.39
C ALA A 125 -6.20 9.11 4.90
N MET A 126 -6.43 10.15 4.11
CA MET A 126 -7.75 10.46 3.55
C MET A 126 -8.25 9.40 2.58
N ALA A 127 -7.36 8.80 1.77
CA ALA A 127 -7.73 7.67 0.93
C ALA A 127 -8.11 6.42 1.76
N ILE A 128 -7.38 6.14 2.85
CA ILE A 128 -7.70 5.06 3.78
C ILE A 128 -9.06 5.30 4.45
N ILE A 129 -9.31 6.51 4.96
CA ILE A 129 -10.58 6.88 5.61
C ILE A 129 -11.74 6.71 4.61
N SER A 130 -11.59 7.17 3.37
CA SER A 130 -12.61 7.02 2.33
C SER A 130 -12.94 5.55 2.06
N LEU A 131 -11.92 4.69 1.92
CA LEU A 131 -12.13 3.24 1.73
C LEU A 131 -12.69 2.54 2.97
N SER A 132 -12.46 3.09 4.16
CA SER A 132 -12.97 2.54 5.41
C SER A 132 -14.44 2.88 5.66
N SER A 133 -14.95 3.99 5.11
CA SER A 133 -16.34 4.42 5.28
C SER A 133 -17.30 3.52 4.50
N GLU A 134 -18.35 3.03 5.15
CA GLU A 134 -19.44 2.29 4.50
C GLU A 134 -20.27 3.22 3.62
N GLU A 135 -20.53 4.45 4.07
CA GLU A 135 -21.33 5.44 3.33
C GLU A 135 -20.66 5.88 2.02
N VAL A 136 -19.33 5.97 2.01
CA VAL A 136 -18.55 6.43 0.85
C VAL A 136 -18.18 5.26 -0.08
N SER A 137 -17.83 4.12 0.50
CA SER A 137 -17.19 3.00 -0.22
C SER A 137 -17.86 1.65 0.04
N GLY A 138 -19.11 1.62 0.50
CA GLY A 138 -19.84 0.40 0.87
C GLY A 138 -19.95 -0.64 -0.24
N HIS A 139 -19.85 -0.24 -1.51
CA HIS A 139 -19.86 -1.14 -2.66
C HIS A 139 -18.48 -1.29 -3.34
N ILE A 140 -17.40 -0.94 -2.65
CA ILE A 140 -16.02 -1.02 -3.16
C ILE A 140 -15.25 -2.09 -2.37
N THR A 141 -14.80 -3.14 -3.06
CA THR A 141 -13.93 -4.18 -2.50
C THR A 141 -12.97 -4.72 -3.57
N GLY A 142 -11.80 -5.17 -3.18
CA GLY A 142 -10.76 -5.70 -4.08
C GLY A 142 -10.04 -4.61 -4.91
N GLN A 143 -10.16 -3.34 -4.52
CA GLN A 143 -9.57 -2.23 -5.27
C GLN A 143 -8.25 -1.77 -4.66
N VAL A 144 -7.35 -1.31 -5.52
CA VAL A 144 -6.12 -0.62 -5.13
C VAL A 144 -6.23 0.84 -5.58
N ILE A 145 -6.13 1.75 -4.63
CA ILE A 145 -6.09 3.19 -4.91
C ILE A 145 -4.64 3.67 -4.83
N GLU A 146 -4.10 4.10 -5.96
CA GLU A 146 -2.78 4.73 -5.99
C GLU A 146 -2.88 6.17 -5.49
N VAL A 147 -2.10 6.48 -4.44
CA VAL A 147 -1.96 7.84 -3.90
C VAL A 147 -0.58 8.36 -4.29
N ALA A 148 -0.40 8.62 -5.58
CA ALA A 148 0.91 8.80 -6.20
C ALA A 148 1.00 10.01 -7.14
N GLY A 149 -0.02 10.88 -7.16
CA GLY A 149 -0.02 12.07 -7.99
C GLY A 149 0.00 11.79 -9.50
N GLY A 150 -0.51 10.63 -9.93
CA GLY A 150 -0.49 10.22 -11.34
C GLY A 150 0.90 9.75 -11.79
N MET A 151 1.66 9.10 -10.91
CA MET A 151 2.94 8.47 -11.26
C MET A 151 2.74 7.35 -12.26
N GLU A 152 3.49 7.35 -13.35
CA GLU A 152 3.38 6.35 -14.43
C GLU A 152 4.51 5.29 -14.40
N GLY A 153 5.36 5.31 -13.40
CA GLY A 153 6.52 4.40 -13.32
C GLY A 153 7.63 4.70 -14.33
N ARG A 154 7.52 5.79 -15.08
CA ARG A 154 8.57 6.23 -16.01
C ARG A 154 9.43 7.33 -15.39
N LEU A 155 10.74 7.19 -15.56
CA LEU A 155 11.65 8.32 -15.43
C LEU A 155 11.65 9.05 -16.77
N VAL A 156 11.17 10.27 -16.77
CA VAL A 156 11.20 11.15 -17.95
C VAL A 156 12.50 11.94 -17.92
#